data_554d6d394704a87ef26d8316a151a9e8
#
_entry.id   554d6d394704a87ef26d8316a151a9e8
#
_cell.length_a   1.000
_cell.length_b   1.000
_cell.length_c   1.000
_cell.angle_alpha   90.00
_cell.angle_beta   90.00
_cell.angle_gamma   90.00
#
_symmetry.space_group_name_H-M   'P 1'
#
loop_
_entity.id
_entity.type
_entity.pdbx_description
1 polymer ?
#
loop_
_entity_poly.entity_id
_entity_poly.type
_entity_poly.pdbx_seq_one_letter_code
_entity_poly.pdbx_strand_id
1 'polypeptide(L)'
;MKRLRNILTVILLALGMLLPATVRAENTVDVKEIVFGHIGDSYEWHITTWGETHVTIPLPVIVHSSTTGWHAFLSSRLEENGGSYEGFSIAPAGSKYEGKLVEYDATGNEIRPLDISITKVTLALLINSALLLLIILSVAHWYRKHPQGSAAPGGFIGFMEMFIMMVNDDIIKSCVGPKYRKFAPYLLTAFFFIFINNIMGLIPFFPGGANVTGNIAITMVLAICTFLAVNIFGTKTYWKDIFWPDVPWWLKVPVPMMPFIEFFGIFTKPFALMIRLFANMLAGHMAMLVLTCLIFISASMGPALNGTLTVASMLFNIFMNALELLVAFIQAYVFTMLSAVFIGLAQEEHKEKAVK
;
A
#
# COMPACT_ATOMS: atom_id res chain seq x y z
N MET A 1 28.67 -1.94 33.57
CA MET A 1 29.40 -0.72 33.14
C MET A 1 29.84 -0.76 31.67
N LYS A 2 30.48 -1.82 31.12
CA LYS A 2 30.91 -1.87 29.71
C LYS A 2 29.73 -1.76 28.68
N ARG A 3 28.61 -2.42 28.94
CA ARG A 3 27.42 -2.34 28.07
C ARG A 3 26.80 -0.93 28.03
N LEU A 4 26.70 -0.27 29.15
CA LEU A 4 26.14 1.10 29.22
C LEU A 4 27.04 2.10 28.49
N ARG A 5 28.38 1.95 28.62
CA ARG A 5 29.35 2.76 27.88
C ARG A 5 29.24 2.56 26.37
N ASN A 6 29.08 1.32 25.90
CA ASN A 6 28.91 1.04 24.48
C ASN A 6 27.58 1.60 23.92
N ILE A 7 26.50 1.53 24.68
CA ILE A 7 25.20 2.15 24.31
C ILE A 7 25.34 3.67 24.25
N LEU A 8 26.01 4.27 25.24
CA LEU A 8 26.27 5.72 25.27
C LEU A 8 27.16 6.16 24.10
N THR A 9 28.14 5.36 23.72
CA THR A 9 29.05 5.64 22.59
C THR A 9 28.27 5.53 21.25
N VAL A 10 27.40 4.54 21.09
CA VAL A 10 26.55 4.41 19.90
C VAL A 10 25.55 5.57 19.80
N ILE A 11 24.95 5.98 20.93
CA ILE A 11 24.04 7.14 20.97
C ILE A 11 24.81 8.43 20.66
N LEU A 12 26.01 8.62 21.19
CA LEU A 12 26.86 9.78 20.90
C LEU A 12 27.37 9.82 19.47
N LEU A 13 27.69 8.66 18.86
CA LEU A 13 28.02 8.55 17.44
C LEU A 13 26.79 8.83 16.55
N ALA A 14 25.64 8.30 16.92
CA ALA A 14 24.38 8.61 16.23
C ALA A 14 23.99 10.10 16.35
N LEU A 15 24.19 10.70 17.55
CA LEU A 15 24.01 12.15 17.74
C LEU A 15 25.06 12.98 16.98
N GLY A 16 26.28 12.51 16.87
CA GLY A 16 27.36 13.16 16.12
C GLY A 16 27.13 13.15 14.60
N MET A 17 26.46 12.12 14.07
CA MET A 17 26.02 12.07 12.68
C MET A 17 24.82 12.99 12.39
N LEU A 18 24.16 13.49 13.44
CA LEU A 18 23.04 14.43 13.40
C LEU A 18 23.47 15.90 13.49
N LEU A 19 24.80 16.19 13.61
CA LEU A 19 25.27 17.56 13.50
C LEU A 19 25.01 18.03 12.05
N PRO A 20 24.19 19.06 11.84
CA PRO A 20 23.93 19.55 10.51
C PRO A 20 25.26 20.02 9.91
N ALA A 21 25.73 19.34 8.86
CA ALA A 21 26.61 19.98 7.93
C ALA A 21 25.89 21.27 7.54
N THR A 22 26.54 22.43 7.67
CA THR A 22 25.98 23.72 7.29
C THR A 22 25.77 23.73 5.77
N VAL A 23 24.71 23.09 5.33
CA VAL A 23 24.19 23.19 3.96
C VAL A 23 23.56 24.57 3.86
N ARG A 24 24.26 25.48 3.20
CA ARG A 24 23.74 26.79 2.85
C ARG A 24 22.70 26.56 1.75
N ALA A 25 21.46 26.36 2.18
CA ALA A 25 20.34 26.21 1.24
C ALA A 25 20.04 27.58 0.63
N GLU A 26 20.50 27.78 -0.57
CA GLU A 26 20.21 28.98 -1.40
C GLU A 26 18.92 28.82 -2.20
N ASN A 27 18.32 27.62 -2.23
CA ASN A 27 17.10 27.32 -2.96
C ASN A 27 15.90 27.13 -2.00
N THR A 28 14.80 27.78 -2.30
CA THR A 28 13.52 27.52 -1.64
C THR A 28 13.11 26.08 -1.94
N VAL A 29 13.05 25.25 -0.90
CA VAL A 29 12.66 23.85 -1.00
C VAL A 29 11.19 23.77 -1.44
N ASP A 30 10.93 23.28 -2.63
CA ASP A 30 9.55 23.01 -3.07
C ASP A 30 9.06 21.71 -2.44
N VAL A 31 8.33 21.86 -1.33
CA VAL A 31 7.76 20.75 -0.56
C VAL A 31 6.81 19.92 -1.42
N LYS A 32 6.07 20.58 -2.32
CA LYS A 32 5.11 19.89 -3.18
C LYS A 32 5.83 18.93 -4.12
N GLU A 33 6.87 19.39 -4.78
CA GLU A 33 7.67 18.58 -5.70
C GLU A 33 8.31 17.38 -4.97
N ILE A 34 8.93 17.62 -3.80
CA ILE A 34 9.55 16.55 -3.00
C ILE A 34 8.52 15.52 -2.56
N VAL A 35 7.39 15.95 -1.99
CA VAL A 35 6.37 15.04 -1.44
C VAL A 35 5.72 14.24 -2.56
N PHE A 36 5.26 14.88 -3.63
CA PHE A 36 4.59 14.16 -4.72
C PHE A 36 5.56 13.34 -5.56
N GLY A 37 6.79 13.78 -5.77
CA GLY A 37 7.83 13.02 -6.46
C GLY A 37 8.23 11.75 -5.68
N HIS A 38 8.24 11.82 -4.34
CA HIS A 38 8.58 10.66 -3.51
C HIS A 38 7.44 9.65 -3.38
N ILE A 39 6.19 10.12 -3.24
CA ILE A 39 4.99 9.27 -3.10
C ILE A 39 4.56 8.71 -4.46
N GLY A 40 4.76 9.47 -5.53
CA GLY A 40 4.37 9.12 -6.88
C GLY A 40 5.04 7.84 -7.39
N ASP A 41 4.37 7.22 -8.36
CA ASP A 41 4.95 6.11 -9.11
C ASP A 41 5.87 6.65 -10.21
N SER A 42 7.06 6.07 -10.34
CA SER A 42 8.11 6.51 -11.25
C SER A 42 8.70 5.36 -12.06
N TYR A 43 9.35 5.68 -13.20
CA TYR A 43 10.04 4.71 -14.04
C TYR A 43 11.48 4.43 -13.58
N GLU A 44 11.87 5.01 -12.45
CA GLU A 44 13.16 4.77 -11.80
C GLU A 44 12.98 4.65 -10.30
N TRP A 45 13.90 3.94 -9.64
CA TRP A 45 13.91 3.86 -8.18
C TRP A 45 15.07 4.68 -7.64
N HIS A 46 14.77 5.87 -7.15
CA HIS A 46 15.75 6.72 -6.49
C HIS A 46 16.15 6.11 -5.14
N ILE A 47 17.45 5.86 -4.93
CA ILE A 47 17.99 5.31 -3.68
C ILE A 47 18.49 6.45 -2.80
N THR A 48 19.37 7.28 -3.33
CA THR A 48 20.00 8.40 -2.60
C THR A 48 20.58 9.41 -3.55
N THR A 49 20.81 10.61 -3.06
CA THR A 49 21.56 11.65 -3.76
C THR A 49 22.87 11.90 -3.04
N TRP A 50 24.01 11.77 -3.73
CA TRP A 50 25.33 12.03 -3.18
C TRP A 50 25.94 13.23 -3.91
N GLY A 51 25.88 14.40 -3.27
CA GLY A 51 26.27 15.67 -3.92
C GLY A 51 25.31 16.01 -5.07
N GLU A 52 25.85 16.13 -6.29
CA GLU A 52 25.06 16.37 -7.51
C GLU A 52 24.68 15.06 -8.25
N THR A 53 25.11 13.91 -7.76
CA THR A 53 24.85 12.61 -8.41
C THR A 53 23.65 11.93 -7.79
N HIS A 54 22.63 11.67 -8.60
CA HIS A 54 21.47 10.85 -8.22
C HIS A 54 21.82 9.38 -8.43
N VAL A 55 21.70 8.58 -7.37
CA VAL A 55 21.85 7.12 -7.45
C VAL A 55 20.46 6.54 -7.61
N THR A 56 20.15 6.15 -8.85
CA THR A 56 18.86 5.57 -9.24
C THR A 56 19.04 4.15 -9.77
N ILE A 57 18.06 3.29 -9.58
CA ILE A 57 17.97 2.01 -10.30
C ILE A 57 17.07 2.25 -11.51
N PRO A 58 17.62 2.17 -12.74
CA PRO A 58 16.82 2.29 -13.94
C PRO A 58 15.90 1.07 -14.11
N LEU A 59 14.64 1.31 -14.44
CA LEU A 59 13.65 0.27 -14.60
C LEU A 59 13.35 0.02 -16.09
N PRO A 60 12.97 -1.21 -16.47
CA PRO A 60 12.61 -1.52 -17.85
C PRO A 60 11.28 -0.86 -18.22
N VAL A 61 11.33 -0.05 -19.26
CA VAL A 61 10.18 0.60 -19.90
C VAL A 61 9.76 -0.28 -21.08
N ILE A 62 8.49 -0.69 -21.10
CA ILE A 62 7.88 -1.48 -22.17
C ILE A 62 6.61 -0.78 -22.59
N VAL A 63 6.60 -0.24 -23.80
CA VAL A 63 5.48 0.51 -24.33
C VAL A 63 5.11 0.08 -25.74
N HIS A 64 3.85 0.22 -26.07
CA HIS A 64 3.33 0.00 -27.41
C HIS A 64 2.74 1.31 -27.94
N SER A 65 3.42 1.89 -28.93
CA SER A 65 2.87 3.01 -29.69
C SER A 65 1.95 2.50 -30.79
N SER A 66 0.90 3.25 -31.06
CA SER A 66 -0.01 2.99 -32.17
C SER A 66 0.63 3.22 -33.54
N THR A 67 1.72 3.99 -33.59
CA THR A 67 2.41 4.39 -34.83
C THR A 67 3.66 3.56 -35.10
N THR A 68 4.47 3.30 -34.07
CA THR A 68 5.80 2.69 -34.21
C THR A 68 5.88 1.25 -33.66
N GLY A 69 4.83 0.75 -32.98
CA GLY A 69 4.77 -0.61 -32.44
C GLY A 69 5.39 -0.75 -31.04
N TRP A 70 5.99 -1.92 -30.76
CA TRP A 70 6.57 -2.23 -29.45
C TRP A 70 7.98 -1.63 -29.30
N HIS A 71 8.22 -0.96 -28.18
CA HIS A 71 9.51 -0.45 -27.75
C HIS A 71 9.82 -0.99 -26.34
N ALA A 72 11.08 -1.36 -26.12
CA ALA A 72 11.56 -1.80 -24.81
C ALA A 72 12.97 -1.24 -24.58
N PHE A 73 13.12 -0.44 -23.54
CA PHE A 73 14.38 0.20 -23.16
C PHE A 73 14.46 0.43 -21.64
N LEU A 74 15.63 0.78 -21.15
CA LEU A 74 15.82 1.16 -19.75
C LEU A 74 15.52 2.65 -19.56
N SER A 75 14.94 3.03 -18.43
CA SER A 75 14.62 4.43 -18.10
C SER A 75 15.84 5.36 -18.11
N SER A 76 17.06 4.83 -17.86
CA SER A 76 18.31 5.60 -17.98
C SER A 76 18.52 6.24 -19.37
N ARG A 77 17.97 5.61 -20.41
CA ARG A 77 18.05 6.16 -21.78
C ARG A 77 17.29 7.49 -21.94
N LEU A 78 16.23 7.69 -21.17
CA LEU A 78 15.50 8.94 -21.15
C LEU A 78 16.36 10.06 -20.53
N GLU A 79 17.05 9.78 -19.41
CA GLU A 79 17.92 10.76 -18.78
C GLU A 79 19.14 11.11 -19.63
N GLU A 80 19.83 10.10 -20.18
CA GLU A 80 21.01 10.27 -21.03
C GLU A 80 20.73 11.10 -22.29
N ASN A 81 19.51 11.05 -22.82
CA ASN A 81 19.12 11.75 -24.05
C ASN A 81 18.28 13.03 -23.79
N GLY A 82 18.45 13.66 -22.63
CA GLY A 82 17.80 14.94 -22.34
C GLY A 82 16.29 14.86 -22.12
N GLY A 83 15.80 13.73 -21.57
CA GLY A 83 14.40 13.55 -21.19
C GLY A 83 13.51 12.91 -22.27
N SER A 84 14.05 12.58 -23.45
CA SER A 84 13.31 11.92 -24.53
C SER A 84 14.14 10.82 -25.21
N TYR A 85 13.52 9.68 -25.49
CA TYR A 85 14.13 8.57 -26.22
C TYR A 85 13.11 7.90 -27.14
N GLU A 86 13.49 7.67 -28.42
CA GLU A 86 12.64 7.06 -29.46
C GLU A 86 11.26 7.76 -29.63
N GLY A 87 11.15 9.06 -29.37
CA GLY A 87 9.91 9.81 -29.44
C GLY A 87 9.05 9.78 -28.19
N PHE A 88 9.50 9.04 -27.15
CA PHE A 88 8.84 8.99 -25.85
C PHE A 88 9.52 9.93 -24.87
N SER A 89 8.70 10.57 -24.03
CA SER A 89 9.19 11.43 -22.94
C SER A 89 8.29 11.29 -21.71
N ILE A 90 8.80 11.67 -20.55
CA ILE A 90 7.98 11.78 -19.34
C ILE A 90 7.25 13.11 -19.38
N ALA A 91 5.93 13.08 -19.28
CA ALA A 91 5.10 14.27 -19.34
C ALA A 91 5.43 15.24 -18.19
N PRO A 92 5.68 16.54 -18.49
CA PRO A 92 6.08 17.53 -17.49
C PRO A 92 4.96 17.82 -16.47
N ALA A 93 5.36 18.44 -15.35
CA ALA A 93 4.43 18.89 -14.34
C ALA A 93 3.40 19.87 -14.92
N GLY A 94 2.12 19.68 -14.58
CA GLY A 94 1.01 20.49 -15.09
C GLY A 94 0.44 20.05 -16.44
N SER A 95 0.98 19.00 -17.08
CA SER A 95 0.41 18.41 -18.28
C SER A 95 -0.76 17.47 -17.96
N LYS A 96 -1.52 17.07 -18.99
CA LYS A 96 -2.66 16.14 -18.83
C LYS A 96 -2.24 14.77 -18.27
N TYR A 97 -1.03 14.32 -18.59
CA TYR A 97 -0.50 13.01 -18.21
C TYR A 97 0.76 13.12 -17.35
N GLU A 98 0.83 14.14 -16.47
CA GLU A 98 1.96 14.41 -15.58
C GLU A 98 2.61 13.15 -15.01
N GLY A 99 3.93 13.03 -15.17
CA GLY A 99 4.73 11.91 -14.66
C GLY A 99 4.52 10.56 -15.36
N LYS A 100 3.75 10.53 -16.47
CA LYS A 100 3.56 9.32 -17.29
C LYS A 100 4.32 9.44 -18.60
N LEU A 101 4.64 8.30 -19.19
CA LEU A 101 5.26 8.24 -20.50
C LEU A 101 4.24 8.66 -21.57
N VAL A 102 4.65 9.59 -22.42
CA VAL A 102 3.84 10.10 -23.53
C VAL A 102 4.67 10.13 -24.82
N GLU A 103 3.99 10.03 -25.95
CA GLU A 103 4.51 10.34 -27.27
C GLU A 103 3.81 11.61 -27.79
N TYR A 104 4.49 12.39 -28.63
CA TYR A 104 3.91 13.58 -29.25
C TYR A 104 3.52 13.29 -30.69
N ASP A 105 2.28 13.60 -31.05
CA ASP A 105 1.81 13.56 -32.43
C ASP A 105 2.47 14.65 -33.28
N ALA A 106 2.35 14.53 -34.59
CA ALA A 106 2.82 15.53 -35.54
C ALA A 106 2.24 16.95 -35.29
N THR A 107 1.12 17.03 -34.57
CA THR A 107 0.46 18.25 -34.12
C THR A 107 0.94 18.77 -32.75
N GLY A 108 1.86 18.05 -32.07
CA GLY A 108 2.35 18.39 -30.74
C GLY A 108 1.42 18.03 -29.58
N ASN A 109 0.38 17.25 -29.81
CA ASN A 109 -0.49 16.79 -28.75
C ASN A 109 0.08 15.57 -28.05
N GLU A 110 -0.09 15.52 -26.73
CA GLU A 110 0.31 14.36 -25.91
C GLU A 110 -0.61 13.18 -26.16
N ILE A 111 -0.05 12.07 -26.61
CA ILE A 111 -0.74 10.78 -26.75
C ILE A 111 -0.13 9.82 -25.72
N ARG A 112 -0.98 9.14 -24.98
CA ARG A 112 -0.56 8.10 -24.03
C ARG A 112 -0.48 6.76 -24.74
N PRO A 113 0.72 6.14 -24.90
CA PRO A 113 0.84 4.80 -25.43
C PRO A 113 0.30 3.77 -24.45
N LEU A 114 0.13 2.50 -24.90
CA LEU A 114 -0.11 1.39 -24.00
C LEU A 114 1.18 1.10 -23.22
N ASP A 115 1.16 1.38 -21.95
CA ASP A 115 2.31 1.30 -21.06
C ASP A 115 2.19 0.06 -20.15
N ILE A 116 3.12 -0.89 -20.29
CA ILE A 116 3.25 -2.11 -19.49
C ILE A 116 4.61 -2.12 -18.76
N SER A 117 5.18 -0.95 -18.56
CA SER A 117 6.49 -0.79 -17.93
C SER A 117 6.49 -1.26 -16.48
N ILE A 118 7.65 -1.73 -16.03
CA ILE A 118 7.87 -2.03 -14.63
C ILE A 118 8.24 -0.74 -13.92
N THR A 119 7.26 -0.15 -13.26
CA THR A 119 7.45 1.05 -12.45
C THR A 119 7.96 0.70 -11.04
N LYS A 120 8.36 1.71 -10.26
CA LYS A 120 8.80 1.57 -8.86
C LYS A 120 7.78 0.79 -8.01
N VAL A 121 6.50 1.13 -8.13
CA VAL A 121 5.42 0.47 -7.38
C VAL A 121 5.23 -0.98 -7.85
N THR A 122 5.32 -1.24 -9.16
CA THR A 122 5.22 -2.59 -9.72
C THR A 122 6.39 -3.47 -9.27
N LEU A 123 7.62 -2.96 -9.30
CA LEU A 123 8.79 -3.71 -8.83
C LEU A 123 8.69 -4.00 -7.33
N ALA A 124 8.30 -3.02 -6.51
CA ALA A 124 8.09 -3.20 -5.08
C ALA A 124 7.01 -4.27 -4.81
N LEU A 125 5.91 -4.24 -5.55
CA LEU A 125 4.85 -5.25 -5.47
C LEU A 125 5.37 -6.66 -5.74
N LEU A 126 6.21 -6.83 -6.77
CA LEU A 126 6.82 -8.12 -7.11
C LEU A 126 7.79 -8.60 -6.01
N ILE A 127 8.66 -7.72 -5.51
CA ILE A 127 9.60 -8.04 -4.44
C ILE A 127 8.86 -8.41 -3.16
N ASN A 128 7.87 -7.62 -2.76
CA ASN A 128 7.09 -7.86 -1.55
C ASN A 128 6.25 -9.15 -1.65
N SER A 129 5.72 -9.44 -2.84
CA SER A 129 5.00 -10.70 -3.08
C SER A 129 5.93 -11.90 -3.04
N ALA A 130 7.14 -11.80 -3.59
CA ALA A 130 8.16 -12.84 -3.48
C ALA A 130 8.60 -13.05 -2.03
N LEU A 131 8.79 -11.97 -1.26
CA LEU A 131 9.11 -12.02 0.16
C LEU A 131 7.99 -12.72 0.95
N LEU A 132 6.73 -12.37 0.69
CA LEU A 132 5.58 -13.02 1.30
C LEU A 132 5.56 -14.52 1.02
N LEU A 133 5.76 -14.92 -0.24
CA LEU A 133 5.82 -16.33 -0.64
C LEU A 133 6.95 -17.05 0.09
N LEU A 134 8.14 -16.47 0.17
CA LEU A 134 9.28 -17.05 0.89
C LEU A 134 8.97 -17.25 2.38
N ILE A 135 8.36 -16.28 3.03
CA ILE A 135 7.95 -16.36 4.44
C ILE A 135 6.96 -17.51 4.63
N ILE A 136 5.87 -17.51 3.87
CA ILE A 136 4.80 -18.52 4.03
C ILE A 136 5.30 -19.92 3.68
N LEU A 137 6.10 -20.07 2.61
CA LEU A 137 6.69 -21.36 2.24
C LEU A 137 7.67 -21.86 3.30
N SER A 138 8.44 -20.96 3.93
CA SER A 138 9.35 -21.32 5.04
C SER A 138 8.58 -21.85 6.25
N VAL A 139 7.49 -21.20 6.61
CA VAL A 139 6.57 -21.66 7.68
C VAL A 139 5.97 -23.01 7.30
N ALA A 140 5.43 -23.14 6.09
CA ALA A 140 4.82 -24.40 5.62
C ALA A 140 5.83 -25.56 5.58
N HIS A 141 7.08 -25.28 5.18
CA HIS A 141 8.16 -26.27 5.17
C HIS A 141 8.51 -26.77 6.58
N TRP A 142 8.55 -25.88 7.54
CA TRP A 142 8.79 -26.25 8.93
C TRP A 142 7.70 -27.19 9.46
N TYR A 143 6.41 -26.87 9.22
CA TYR A 143 5.28 -27.71 9.64
C TYR A 143 5.25 -29.09 8.96
N ARG A 144 5.71 -29.20 7.70
CA ARG A 144 5.85 -30.50 7.03
C ARG A 144 6.88 -31.39 7.71
N LYS A 145 7.92 -30.83 8.31
CA LYS A 145 8.97 -31.60 9.02
C LYS A 145 8.64 -31.95 10.46
N HIS A 146 7.68 -31.23 11.06
CA HIS A 146 7.30 -31.40 12.46
C HIS A 146 5.85 -31.88 12.54
N PRO A 147 5.60 -33.17 12.80
CA PRO A 147 4.24 -33.72 12.89
C PRO A 147 3.47 -33.16 14.08
N GLN A 148 2.16 -33.32 14.06
CA GLN A 148 1.26 -32.88 15.13
C GLN A 148 1.70 -33.48 16.47
N GLY A 149 1.82 -32.63 17.50
CA GLY A 149 2.27 -33.04 18.86
C GLY A 149 3.75 -32.74 19.13
N SER A 150 4.53 -32.24 18.17
CA SER A 150 5.86 -31.70 18.44
C SER A 150 5.79 -30.39 19.25
N ALA A 151 6.93 -30.01 19.85
CA ALA A 151 7.03 -28.74 20.58
C ALA A 151 6.63 -27.55 19.69
N ALA A 152 6.01 -26.54 20.32
CA ALA A 152 5.62 -25.32 19.62
C ALA A 152 6.84 -24.64 18.95
N PRO A 153 6.69 -24.10 17.73
CA PRO A 153 7.78 -23.44 17.04
C PRO A 153 8.25 -22.20 17.80
N GLY A 154 9.57 -22.05 17.92
CA GLY A 154 10.19 -20.86 18.50
C GLY A 154 10.58 -19.84 17.43
N GLY A 155 10.99 -18.65 17.88
CA GLY A 155 11.51 -17.60 17.03
C GLY A 155 10.51 -17.06 15.99
N PHE A 156 10.99 -16.78 14.77
CA PHE A 156 10.19 -16.16 13.71
C PHE A 156 8.98 -17.02 13.29
N ILE A 157 9.12 -18.34 13.28
CA ILE A 157 8.02 -19.25 12.87
C ILE A 157 6.89 -19.20 13.90
N GLY A 158 7.21 -19.21 15.20
CA GLY A 158 6.20 -19.05 16.26
C GLY A 158 5.51 -17.69 16.23
N PHE A 159 6.26 -16.64 15.89
CA PHE A 159 5.68 -15.30 15.66
C PHE A 159 4.68 -15.30 14.49
N MET A 160 5.03 -15.91 13.37
CA MET A 160 4.12 -16.05 12.22
C MET A 160 2.90 -16.92 12.54
N GLU A 161 3.10 -18.00 13.29
CA GLU A 161 1.99 -18.85 13.75
C GLU A 161 0.96 -18.06 14.57
N MET A 162 1.43 -17.23 15.51
CA MET A 162 0.57 -16.37 16.32
C MET A 162 -0.32 -15.48 15.43
N PHE A 163 0.26 -14.83 14.39
CA PHE A 163 -0.53 -14.01 13.46
C PHE A 163 -1.51 -14.83 12.62
N ILE A 164 -1.08 -15.99 12.11
CA ILE A 164 -1.94 -16.85 11.31
C ILE A 164 -3.14 -17.34 12.15
N MET A 165 -2.89 -17.76 13.39
CA MET A 165 -3.96 -18.21 14.28
C MET A 165 -4.89 -17.07 14.70
N MET A 166 -4.34 -15.92 15.05
CA MET A 166 -5.14 -14.72 15.38
C MET A 166 -6.09 -14.37 14.21
N VAL A 167 -5.59 -14.28 12.99
CA VAL A 167 -6.42 -13.94 11.83
C VAL A 167 -7.42 -15.04 11.53
N ASN A 168 -7.00 -16.32 11.59
CA ASN A 168 -7.88 -17.44 11.28
C ASN A 168 -8.97 -17.65 12.31
N ASP A 169 -8.64 -17.62 13.61
CA ASP A 169 -9.57 -17.98 14.67
C ASP A 169 -10.41 -16.80 15.14
N ASP A 170 -9.78 -15.63 15.34
CA ASP A 170 -10.48 -14.46 15.85
C ASP A 170 -11.27 -13.72 14.77
N ILE A 171 -10.79 -13.72 13.51
CA ILE A 171 -11.46 -12.99 12.43
C ILE A 171 -12.24 -13.95 11.53
N ILE A 172 -11.54 -14.87 10.85
CA ILE A 172 -12.15 -15.59 9.73
C ILE A 172 -13.22 -16.56 10.23
N LYS A 173 -12.88 -17.36 11.21
CA LYS A 173 -13.78 -18.36 11.77
C LYS A 173 -14.99 -17.74 12.48
N SER A 174 -14.78 -16.64 13.19
CA SER A 174 -15.85 -15.93 13.89
C SER A 174 -16.80 -15.19 12.95
N CYS A 175 -16.28 -14.57 11.88
CA CYS A 175 -17.09 -13.77 10.96
C CYS A 175 -17.75 -14.59 9.84
N VAL A 176 -17.06 -15.58 9.27
CA VAL A 176 -17.55 -16.38 8.13
C VAL A 176 -18.39 -17.59 8.59
N GLY A 177 -18.17 -18.08 9.83
CA GLY A 177 -18.90 -19.21 10.36
C GLY A 177 -18.49 -20.58 9.78
N PRO A 178 -19.42 -21.57 9.63
CA PRO A 178 -19.06 -22.97 9.33
C PRO A 178 -18.28 -23.18 8.02
N LYS A 179 -18.50 -22.32 7.03
CA LYS A 179 -17.85 -22.41 5.71
C LYS A 179 -16.48 -21.70 5.67
N TYR A 180 -15.91 -21.27 6.80
CA TYR A 180 -14.70 -20.45 6.89
C TYR A 180 -13.49 -21.06 6.15
N ARG A 181 -13.31 -22.37 6.15
CA ARG A 181 -12.19 -23.05 5.51
C ARG A 181 -12.06 -22.76 4.01
N LYS A 182 -13.17 -22.47 3.34
CA LYS A 182 -13.19 -22.15 1.91
C LYS A 182 -12.59 -20.76 1.65
N PHE A 183 -12.83 -19.80 2.53
CA PHE A 183 -12.44 -18.41 2.37
C PHE A 183 -11.16 -18.04 3.12
N ALA A 184 -10.72 -18.88 4.07
CA ALA A 184 -9.53 -18.67 4.86
C ALA A 184 -8.26 -18.42 4.01
N PRO A 185 -7.97 -19.16 2.94
CA PRO A 185 -6.80 -18.90 2.11
C PRO A 185 -6.80 -17.51 1.50
N TYR A 186 -7.95 -17.05 0.97
CA TYR A 186 -8.10 -15.71 0.41
C TYR A 186 -7.89 -14.61 1.47
N LEU A 187 -8.59 -14.73 2.60
CA LEU A 187 -8.56 -13.72 3.66
C LEU A 187 -7.19 -13.63 4.34
N LEU A 188 -6.53 -14.77 4.58
CA LEU A 188 -5.14 -14.79 5.07
C LEU A 188 -4.18 -14.16 4.07
N THR A 189 -4.34 -14.47 2.78
CA THR A 189 -3.50 -13.85 1.74
C THR A 189 -3.71 -12.34 1.70
N ALA A 190 -4.95 -11.86 1.77
CA ALA A 190 -5.25 -10.43 1.80
C ALA A 190 -4.63 -9.75 3.01
N PHE A 191 -4.73 -10.36 4.21
CA PHE A 191 -4.13 -9.84 5.42
C PHE A 191 -2.62 -9.67 5.29
N PHE A 192 -1.91 -10.75 4.97
CA PHE A 192 -0.46 -10.72 4.88
C PHE A 192 0.05 -9.89 3.73
N PHE A 193 -0.66 -9.87 2.61
CA PHE A 193 -0.34 -9.01 1.47
C PHE A 193 -0.38 -7.54 1.87
N ILE A 194 -1.47 -7.07 2.50
CA ILE A 194 -1.60 -5.69 2.95
C ILE A 194 -0.56 -5.39 4.03
N PHE A 195 -0.41 -6.26 5.01
CA PHE A 195 0.48 -6.06 6.14
C PHE A 195 1.94 -5.93 5.72
N ILE A 196 2.42 -6.85 4.86
CA ILE A 196 3.81 -6.81 4.37
C ILE A 196 4.06 -5.61 3.48
N ASN A 197 3.14 -5.28 2.57
CA ASN A 197 3.29 -4.11 1.71
C ASN A 197 3.30 -2.80 2.52
N ASN A 198 2.48 -2.69 3.56
CA ASN A 198 2.45 -1.54 4.45
C ASN A 198 3.77 -1.42 5.24
N ILE A 199 4.26 -2.51 5.83
CA ILE A 199 5.55 -2.49 6.55
C ILE A 199 6.71 -2.15 5.62
N MET A 200 6.76 -2.76 4.44
CA MET A 200 7.82 -2.48 3.46
C MET A 200 7.78 -1.03 2.97
N GLY A 201 6.58 -0.43 2.89
CA GLY A 201 6.43 0.99 2.60
C GLY A 201 7.06 1.91 3.65
N LEU A 202 7.08 1.52 4.93
CA LEU A 202 7.68 2.28 6.03
C LEU A 202 9.21 2.25 6.05
N ILE A 203 9.83 1.27 5.42
CA ILE A 203 11.29 1.14 5.39
C ILE A 203 11.86 2.13 4.38
N PRO A 204 12.67 3.13 4.79
CA PRO A 204 13.07 4.23 3.90
C PRO A 204 14.23 3.89 2.94
N PHE A 205 14.67 2.64 2.86
CA PHE A 205 15.76 2.19 2.00
C PHE A 205 15.35 0.98 1.17
N PHE A 206 16.02 0.81 0.02
CA PHE A 206 15.77 -0.32 -0.87
C PHE A 206 15.91 -1.67 -0.14
N PRO A 207 14.97 -2.61 -0.35
CA PRO A 207 13.84 -2.64 -1.30
C PRO A 207 12.53 -2.06 -0.73
N GLY A 208 12.57 -1.28 0.33
CA GLY A 208 11.43 -0.58 0.92
C GLY A 208 11.20 0.81 0.31
N GLY A 209 10.35 1.61 0.97
CA GLY A 209 10.10 3.00 0.62
C GLY A 209 9.14 3.23 -0.55
N ALA A 210 8.64 2.18 -1.17
CA ALA A 210 7.57 2.30 -2.16
C ALA A 210 6.21 2.11 -1.50
N ASN A 211 5.35 3.13 -1.60
CA ASN A 211 4.00 3.08 -1.04
C ASN A 211 3.05 2.30 -1.95
N VAL A 212 3.13 0.96 -1.91
CA VAL A 212 2.34 0.06 -2.75
C VAL A 212 0.84 0.19 -2.48
N THR A 213 0.43 0.21 -1.23
CA THR A 213 -0.99 0.34 -0.82
C THR A 213 -1.51 1.78 -0.87
N GLY A 214 -0.63 2.77 -0.98
CA GLY A 214 -0.97 4.13 -1.36
C GLY A 214 -1.20 4.33 -2.85
N ASN A 215 -1.14 3.28 -3.67
CA ASN A 215 -1.57 3.31 -5.06
C ASN A 215 -3.02 2.84 -5.16
N ILE A 216 -3.90 3.74 -5.67
CA ILE A 216 -5.33 3.49 -5.76
C ILE A 216 -5.67 2.28 -6.66
N ALA A 217 -4.86 2.00 -7.69
CA ALA A 217 -5.09 0.87 -8.58
C ALA A 217 -4.94 -0.48 -7.82
N ILE A 218 -3.95 -0.60 -6.95
CA ILE A 218 -3.70 -1.80 -6.16
C ILE A 218 -4.80 -2.02 -5.13
N THR A 219 -5.18 -0.96 -4.41
CA THR A 219 -6.28 -1.04 -3.42
C THR A 219 -7.62 -1.31 -4.08
N MET A 220 -7.83 -0.80 -5.30
CA MET A 220 -9.01 -1.11 -6.11
C MET A 220 -9.06 -2.59 -6.50
N VAL A 221 -7.95 -3.18 -6.93
CA VAL A 221 -7.90 -4.62 -7.25
C VAL A 221 -8.23 -5.46 -6.01
N LEU A 222 -7.70 -5.14 -4.84
CA LEU A 222 -8.03 -5.83 -3.58
C LEU A 222 -9.53 -5.72 -3.25
N ALA A 223 -10.10 -4.52 -3.41
CA ALA A 223 -11.53 -4.30 -3.19
C ALA A 223 -12.40 -5.06 -4.20
N ILE A 224 -12.00 -5.11 -5.48
CA ILE A 224 -12.67 -5.91 -6.51
C ILE A 224 -12.58 -7.40 -6.19
N CYS A 225 -11.46 -7.91 -5.70
CA CYS A 225 -11.34 -9.30 -5.26
C CYS A 225 -12.34 -9.62 -4.13
N THR A 226 -12.47 -8.72 -3.15
CA THR A 226 -13.49 -8.86 -2.09
C THR A 226 -14.90 -8.81 -2.65
N PHE A 227 -15.17 -7.84 -3.54
CA PHE A 227 -16.47 -7.72 -4.24
C PHE A 227 -16.83 -9.01 -4.98
N LEU A 228 -15.91 -9.57 -5.73
CA LEU A 228 -16.11 -10.84 -6.45
C LEU A 228 -16.32 -12.01 -5.49
N ALA A 229 -15.53 -12.08 -4.40
CA ALA A 229 -15.68 -13.14 -3.40
C ALA A 229 -17.06 -13.11 -2.74
N VAL A 230 -17.58 -11.93 -2.42
CA VAL A 230 -18.92 -11.75 -1.84
C VAL A 230 -20.01 -12.15 -2.82
N ASN A 231 -19.96 -11.60 -4.05
CA ASN A 231 -21.07 -11.74 -5.00
C ASN A 231 -21.07 -13.10 -5.71
N ILE A 232 -19.92 -13.67 -6.09
CA ILE A 232 -19.87 -14.98 -6.78
C ILE A 232 -20.24 -16.12 -5.82
N PHE A 233 -19.83 -16.02 -4.57
CA PHE A 233 -20.13 -17.04 -3.58
C PHE A 233 -21.34 -16.74 -2.70
N GLY A 234 -22.07 -15.65 -2.98
CA GLY A 234 -23.30 -15.29 -2.30
C GLY A 234 -24.38 -16.35 -2.46
N THR A 235 -25.14 -16.65 -1.39
CA THR A 235 -26.23 -17.60 -1.38
C THR A 235 -27.45 -17.05 -2.15
N LYS A 236 -28.39 -17.94 -2.48
CA LYS A 236 -29.67 -17.48 -3.10
C LYS A 236 -30.45 -16.54 -2.18
N THR A 237 -30.34 -16.76 -0.86
CA THR A 237 -30.94 -15.92 0.17
C THR A 237 -30.37 -14.51 0.12
N TYR A 238 -29.03 -14.37 0.03
CA TYR A 238 -28.34 -13.10 -0.12
C TYR A 238 -28.86 -12.29 -1.32
N TRP A 239 -29.01 -12.92 -2.51
CA TRP A 239 -29.52 -12.25 -3.70
C TRP A 239 -31.01 -11.93 -3.56
N LYS A 240 -31.81 -12.80 -2.92
CA LYS A 240 -33.22 -12.53 -2.61
C LYS A 240 -33.35 -11.30 -1.71
N ASP A 241 -32.52 -11.18 -0.68
CA ASP A 241 -32.57 -10.06 0.27
C ASP A 241 -32.20 -8.74 -0.37
N ILE A 242 -31.31 -8.74 -1.37
CA ILE A 242 -30.97 -7.54 -2.15
C ILE A 242 -32.14 -7.07 -3.02
N PHE A 243 -32.74 -7.99 -3.81
CA PHE A 243 -33.77 -7.62 -4.76
C PHE A 243 -35.18 -7.63 -4.17
N TRP A 244 -35.40 -8.44 -3.17
CA TRP A 244 -36.70 -8.62 -2.52
C TRP A 244 -36.59 -8.82 -1.01
N PRO A 245 -36.12 -7.82 -0.25
CA PRO A 245 -35.90 -7.92 1.19
C PRO A 245 -37.23 -8.20 1.91
N ASP A 246 -37.17 -8.97 3.02
CA ASP A 246 -38.33 -9.27 3.86
C ASP A 246 -38.66 -8.09 4.78
N VAL A 247 -39.13 -6.98 4.18
CA VAL A 247 -39.56 -5.75 4.87
C VAL A 247 -41.05 -5.50 4.64
N PRO A 248 -41.71 -4.65 5.49
CA PRO A 248 -43.10 -4.30 5.34
C PRO A 248 -43.43 -3.75 3.95
N TRP A 249 -44.62 -4.07 3.45
CA TRP A 249 -45.06 -3.75 2.10
C TRP A 249 -44.94 -2.26 1.71
N TRP A 250 -45.17 -1.35 2.62
CA TRP A 250 -45.07 0.10 2.36
C TRP A 250 -43.65 0.60 2.07
N LEU A 251 -42.60 -0.17 2.41
CA LEU A 251 -41.21 0.11 2.03
C LEU A 251 -40.84 -0.46 0.64
N LYS A 252 -41.69 -1.32 0.08
CA LYS A 252 -41.51 -1.91 -1.26
C LYS A 252 -42.25 -1.13 -2.34
N VAL A 253 -43.39 -0.54 -2.02
CA VAL A 253 -44.32 0.10 -2.96
C VAL A 253 -44.85 1.41 -2.33
N PRO A 254 -44.88 2.55 -3.05
CA PRO A 254 -44.65 2.73 -4.49
C PRO A 254 -43.22 2.90 -4.91
N VAL A 255 -42.30 3.26 -3.98
CA VAL A 255 -40.86 3.46 -4.26
C VAL A 255 -40.07 2.36 -3.57
N PRO A 256 -39.36 1.49 -4.33
CA PRO A 256 -38.58 0.37 -3.75
C PRO A 256 -37.27 0.88 -3.09
N MET A 257 -37.39 1.69 -2.03
CA MET A 257 -36.27 2.34 -1.37
C MET A 257 -35.26 1.31 -0.83
N MET A 258 -35.74 0.22 -0.23
CA MET A 258 -34.89 -0.77 0.41
C MET A 258 -34.05 -1.58 -0.59
N PRO A 259 -34.60 -2.13 -1.68
CA PRO A 259 -33.81 -2.73 -2.75
C PRO A 259 -32.77 -1.79 -3.36
N PHE A 260 -33.10 -0.50 -3.50
CA PHE A 260 -32.15 0.51 -3.98
C PHE A 260 -30.97 0.64 -3.03
N ILE A 261 -31.20 0.80 -1.72
CA ILE A 261 -30.15 0.93 -0.70
C ILE A 261 -29.25 -0.31 -0.67
N GLU A 262 -29.85 -1.51 -0.68
CA GLU A 262 -29.09 -2.76 -0.70
C GLU A 262 -28.29 -2.93 -1.99
N PHE A 263 -28.85 -2.59 -3.15
CA PHE A 263 -28.12 -2.64 -4.41
C PHE A 263 -26.93 -1.70 -4.44
N PHE A 264 -27.09 -0.45 -4.00
CA PHE A 264 -25.96 0.47 -3.87
C PHE A 264 -24.95 0.00 -2.81
N GLY A 265 -25.43 -0.66 -1.75
CA GLY A 265 -24.61 -1.26 -0.72
C GLY A 265 -23.58 -2.26 -1.24
N ILE A 266 -23.90 -3.00 -2.30
CA ILE A 266 -22.96 -3.95 -2.93
C ILE A 266 -21.69 -3.25 -3.42
N PHE A 267 -21.83 -2.05 -3.98
CA PHE A 267 -20.71 -1.28 -4.52
C PHE A 267 -20.02 -0.41 -3.46
N THR A 268 -20.79 0.18 -2.56
CA THR A 268 -20.24 1.11 -1.56
C THR A 268 -19.37 0.41 -0.52
N LYS A 269 -19.68 -0.86 -0.17
CA LYS A 269 -18.87 -1.64 0.79
C LYS A 269 -17.42 -1.85 0.30
N PRO A 270 -17.16 -2.41 -0.90
CA PRO A 270 -15.80 -2.54 -1.44
C PRO A 270 -15.13 -1.19 -1.69
N PHE A 271 -15.88 -0.19 -2.16
CA PHE A 271 -15.37 1.16 -2.36
C PHE A 271 -14.87 1.78 -1.06
N ALA A 272 -15.61 1.62 0.03
CA ALA A 272 -15.18 2.10 1.35
C ALA A 272 -13.89 1.39 1.84
N LEU A 273 -13.73 0.08 1.55
CA LEU A 273 -12.50 -0.65 1.85
C LEU A 273 -11.30 -0.09 1.07
N MET A 274 -11.50 0.15 -0.24
CA MET A 274 -10.49 0.73 -1.12
C MET A 274 -10.02 2.10 -0.62
N ILE A 275 -10.96 3.02 -0.41
CA ILE A 275 -10.64 4.40 0.01
C ILE A 275 -9.96 4.42 1.37
N ARG A 276 -10.43 3.60 2.32
CA ARG A 276 -9.83 3.54 3.66
C ARG A 276 -8.36 3.12 3.61
N LEU A 277 -8.04 2.04 2.86
CA LEU A 277 -6.68 1.55 2.75
C LEU A 277 -5.79 2.57 2.04
N PHE A 278 -6.24 3.08 0.89
CA PHE A 278 -5.54 4.09 0.11
C PHE A 278 -5.27 5.37 0.90
N ALA A 279 -6.34 5.97 1.46
CA ALA A 279 -6.24 7.29 2.10
C ALA A 279 -5.35 7.26 3.35
N ASN A 280 -5.45 6.23 4.19
CA ASN A 280 -4.65 6.15 5.40
C ASN A 280 -3.16 6.01 5.09
N MET A 281 -2.78 5.14 4.13
CA MET A 281 -1.38 4.95 3.78
C MET A 281 -0.80 6.16 3.04
N LEU A 282 -1.60 6.79 2.17
CA LEU A 282 -1.17 8.01 1.50
C LEU A 282 -0.96 9.16 2.50
N ALA A 283 -1.94 9.38 3.40
CA ALA A 283 -1.89 10.46 4.38
C ALA A 283 -0.74 10.29 5.39
N GLY A 284 -0.47 9.07 5.86
CA GLY A 284 0.63 8.76 6.76
C GLY A 284 1.99 9.09 6.13
N HIS A 285 2.25 8.61 4.91
CA HIS A 285 3.48 8.93 4.18
C HIS A 285 3.63 10.43 3.89
N MET A 286 2.56 11.11 3.50
CA MET A 286 2.58 12.56 3.30
C MET A 286 2.94 13.29 4.58
N ALA A 287 2.35 12.92 5.71
CA ALA A 287 2.63 13.57 6.99
C ALA A 287 4.10 13.43 7.41
N MET A 288 4.69 12.23 7.26
CA MET A 288 6.11 12.02 7.56
C MET A 288 7.04 12.84 6.66
N LEU A 289 6.75 12.88 5.35
CA LEU A 289 7.55 13.65 4.40
C LEU A 289 7.46 15.16 4.68
N VAL A 290 6.27 15.68 4.98
CA VAL A 290 6.09 17.10 5.33
C VAL A 290 6.86 17.45 6.61
N LEU A 291 6.82 16.61 7.64
CA LEU A 291 7.61 16.80 8.86
C LEU A 291 9.12 16.79 8.60
N THR A 292 9.56 15.95 7.66
CA THR A 292 10.97 15.93 7.23
C THR A 292 11.33 17.19 6.46
N CYS A 293 10.48 17.65 5.55
CA CYS A 293 10.68 18.89 4.81
C CYS A 293 10.73 20.13 5.72
N LEU A 294 10.04 20.11 6.85
CA LEU A 294 10.06 21.21 7.82
C LEU A 294 11.48 21.49 8.35
N ILE A 295 12.32 20.46 8.47
CA ILE A 295 13.73 20.60 8.86
C ILE A 295 14.50 21.45 7.83
N PHE A 296 14.28 21.18 6.54
CA PHE A 296 14.95 21.91 5.45
C PHE A 296 14.43 23.33 5.30
N ILE A 297 13.11 23.54 5.44
CA ILE A 297 12.50 24.89 5.39
C ILE A 297 13.03 25.74 6.54
N SER A 298 13.14 25.18 7.75
CA SER A 298 13.61 25.91 8.93
C SER A 298 15.08 26.31 8.85
N ALA A 299 15.88 25.67 7.99
CA ALA A 299 17.29 25.98 7.81
C ALA A 299 17.55 27.45 7.40
N SER A 300 16.61 28.07 6.67
CA SER A 300 16.66 29.49 6.28
C SER A 300 16.26 30.48 7.37
N MET A 301 15.66 30.01 8.49
CA MET A 301 15.03 30.86 9.52
C MET A 301 15.96 31.25 10.69
N GLY A 302 17.25 30.89 10.60
CA GLY A 302 18.25 31.18 11.62
C GLY A 302 18.55 30.02 12.57
N PRO A 303 19.76 30.00 13.19
CA PRO A 303 20.28 28.82 13.89
C PRO A 303 19.44 28.35 15.09
N ALA A 304 18.95 29.27 15.88
CA ALA A 304 18.18 28.96 17.09
C ALA A 304 16.80 28.36 16.75
N LEU A 305 16.10 28.93 15.79
CA LEU A 305 14.79 28.45 15.35
C LEU A 305 14.92 27.13 14.59
N ASN A 306 15.92 27.03 13.70
CA ASN A 306 16.22 25.79 13.00
C ASN A 306 16.54 24.65 13.98
N GLY A 307 17.39 24.84 14.98
CA GLY A 307 17.70 23.81 15.98
C GLY A 307 16.46 23.34 16.74
N THR A 308 15.60 24.28 17.17
CA THR A 308 14.38 23.92 17.90
C THR A 308 13.39 23.14 17.01
N LEU A 309 13.16 23.61 15.77
CA LEU A 309 12.25 22.95 14.82
C LEU A 309 12.80 21.59 14.38
N THR A 310 14.09 21.45 14.19
CA THR A 310 14.72 20.17 13.85
C THR A 310 14.49 19.14 14.95
N VAL A 311 14.74 19.48 16.22
CA VAL A 311 14.49 18.57 17.35
C VAL A 311 13.02 18.21 17.46
N ALA A 312 12.13 19.19 17.33
CA ALA A 312 10.68 18.95 17.36
C ALA A 312 10.26 18.03 16.21
N SER A 313 10.65 18.33 14.97
CA SER A 313 10.33 17.52 13.80
C SER A 313 10.86 16.09 13.92
N MET A 314 12.06 15.91 14.48
CA MET A 314 12.63 14.58 14.68
C MET A 314 11.82 13.76 15.70
N LEU A 315 11.43 14.37 16.81
CA LEU A 315 10.59 13.71 17.82
C LEU A 315 9.22 13.33 17.23
N PHE A 316 8.60 14.27 16.49
CA PHE A 316 7.33 14.00 15.82
C PHE A 316 7.47 12.92 14.74
N ASN A 317 8.54 12.88 13.97
CA ASN A 317 8.78 11.82 12.99
C ASN A 317 8.90 10.44 13.64
N ILE A 318 9.61 10.31 14.75
CA ILE A 318 9.70 9.04 15.50
C ILE A 318 8.30 8.60 15.97
N PHE A 319 7.52 9.54 16.52
CA PHE A 319 6.15 9.27 16.95
C PHE A 319 5.25 8.88 15.77
N MET A 320 5.32 9.60 14.66
CA MET A 320 4.54 9.30 13.44
C MET A 320 4.90 7.94 12.84
N ASN A 321 6.18 7.56 12.80
CA ASN A 321 6.60 6.22 12.36
C ASN A 321 6.01 5.11 13.24
N ALA A 322 5.99 5.31 14.56
CA ALA A 322 5.37 4.35 15.48
C ALA A 322 3.84 4.26 15.27
N LEU A 323 3.18 5.38 15.06
CA LEU A 323 1.75 5.41 14.71
C LEU A 323 1.49 4.73 13.36
N GLU A 324 2.31 4.99 12.36
CA GLU A 324 2.11 4.42 11.03
C GLU A 324 2.34 2.91 11.01
N LEU A 325 3.28 2.40 11.81
CA LEU A 325 3.44 0.96 12.03
C LEU A 325 2.17 0.33 12.65
N LEU A 326 1.58 1.00 13.64
CA LEU A 326 0.31 0.59 14.23
C LEU A 326 -0.82 0.61 13.21
N VAL A 327 -0.92 1.70 12.43
CA VAL A 327 -1.92 1.86 11.37
C VAL A 327 -1.73 0.81 10.28
N ALA A 328 -0.49 0.47 9.91
CA ALA A 328 -0.19 -0.59 8.94
C ALA A 328 -0.79 -1.94 9.35
N PHE A 329 -0.68 -2.30 10.64
CA PHE A 329 -1.31 -3.48 11.19
C PHE A 329 -2.83 -3.37 11.23
N ILE A 330 -3.37 -2.27 11.78
CA ILE A 330 -4.82 -2.05 11.89
C ILE A 330 -5.49 -2.08 10.51
N GLN A 331 -4.86 -1.53 9.48
CA GLN A 331 -5.42 -1.54 8.13
C GLN A 331 -5.56 -2.96 7.56
N ALA A 332 -4.53 -3.79 7.72
CA ALA A 332 -4.60 -5.20 7.32
C ALA A 332 -5.69 -5.95 8.10
N TYR A 333 -5.77 -5.70 9.41
CA TYR A 333 -6.77 -6.29 10.29
C TYR A 333 -8.20 -5.90 9.90
N VAL A 334 -8.46 -4.59 9.79
CA VAL A 334 -9.80 -4.05 9.48
C VAL A 334 -10.26 -4.44 8.07
N PHE A 335 -9.35 -4.39 7.07
CA PHE A 335 -9.68 -4.83 5.72
C PHE A 335 -10.11 -6.29 5.70
N THR A 336 -9.35 -7.15 6.36
CA THR A 336 -9.64 -8.59 6.41
C THR A 336 -10.89 -8.88 7.20
N MET A 337 -11.08 -8.21 8.34
CA MET A 337 -12.27 -8.36 9.18
C MET A 337 -13.54 -7.95 8.43
N LEU A 338 -13.56 -6.79 7.80
CA LEU A 338 -14.73 -6.33 7.04
C LEU A 338 -14.99 -7.22 5.82
N SER A 339 -13.93 -7.66 5.12
CA SER A 339 -14.09 -8.62 4.03
C SER A 339 -14.69 -9.95 4.52
N ALA A 340 -14.24 -10.45 5.68
CA ALA A 340 -14.78 -11.67 6.31
C ALA A 340 -16.25 -11.49 6.73
N VAL A 341 -16.61 -10.34 7.31
CA VAL A 341 -17.99 -10.01 7.66
C VAL A 341 -18.87 -9.96 6.43
N PHE A 342 -18.45 -9.30 5.34
CA PHE A 342 -19.24 -9.24 4.10
C PHE A 342 -19.44 -10.62 3.47
N ILE A 343 -18.39 -11.45 3.48
CA ILE A 343 -18.49 -12.84 3.01
C ILE A 343 -19.42 -13.64 3.93
N GLY A 344 -19.31 -13.48 5.25
CA GLY A 344 -20.17 -14.15 6.23
C GLY A 344 -21.64 -13.84 6.02
N LEU A 345 -21.99 -12.55 5.91
CA LEU A 345 -23.36 -12.09 5.62
C LEU A 345 -23.88 -12.66 4.29
N ALA A 346 -23.03 -12.75 3.26
CA ALA A 346 -23.40 -13.33 1.99
C ALA A 346 -23.59 -14.88 2.04
N GLN A 347 -23.06 -15.54 3.09
CA GLN A 347 -23.18 -16.99 3.31
C GLN A 347 -24.31 -17.36 4.28
N GLU A 348 -24.94 -16.40 4.95
CA GLU A 348 -26.07 -16.66 5.84
C GLU A 348 -27.23 -17.24 5.05
N GLU A 349 -27.74 -18.39 5.53
CA GLU A 349 -28.97 -19.01 5.07
C GLU A 349 -30.02 -18.76 6.17
N HIS A 350 -31.03 -17.94 5.88
CA HIS A 350 -32.17 -17.84 6.77
C HIS A 350 -32.80 -19.26 6.87
N LYS A 351 -32.65 -19.90 8.02
CA LYS A 351 -33.44 -21.08 8.33
C LYS A 351 -34.91 -20.64 8.24
N GLU A 352 -35.61 -21.04 7.20
CA GLU A 352 -37.07 -20.93 7.18
C GLU A 352 -37.56 -21.41 8.55
N LYS A 353 -38.13 -20.49 9.33
CA LYS A 353 -38.87 -20.91 10.54
C LYS A 353 -39.91 -21.88 10.04
N ALA A 354 -39.69 -23.16 10.30
CA ALA A 354 -40.73 -24.15 10.18
C ALA A 354 -41.87 -23.71 11.11
N VAL A 355 -42.82 -22.99 10.51
CA VAL A 355 -44.12 -22.74 11.14
C VAL A 355 -44.80 -24.11 11.20
N LYS A 356 -44.71 -24.72 12.40
CA LYS A 356 -45.65 -25.75 12.77
C LYS A 356 -46.90 -25.10 13.30
#